data_04170a7c859bf1597e2b9e4698c6508f
#
_entry.id   04170a7c859bf1597e2b9e4698c6508f
#
_cell.length_a   1.000
_cell.length_b   1.000
_cell.length_c   1.000
_cell.angle_alpha   90.00
_cell.angle_beta   90.00
_cell.angle_gamma   90.00
#
_symmetry.space_group_name_H-M   'P 1'
#
loop_
_entity.id
_entity.type
_entity.pdbx_description
1 polymer ?
#
loop_
_entity_poly.entity_id
_entity_poly.type
_entity_poly.pdbx_seq_one_letter_code
_entity_poly.pdbx_strand_id
1 'polypeptide(L)'
;MKIKRAHACAYLTKLKYGGWSLDSIIVEESYRNKGKGTALMKTILSKCEKPIYLLATSELGGDACRLVDFYMRFGFVLEQQKKNSAVPFNYNMVLY
;
A
#
# COMPACT_ATOMS: atom_id res chain seq x y z
N MET A 1 -11.96 7.20 0.17
CA MET A 1 -12.08 7.03 1.64
C MET A 1 -10.75 7.32 2.31
N LYS A 2 -10.81 7.96 3.45
CA LYS A 2 -9.62 8.22 4.26
C LYS A 2 -9.73 7.44 5.57
N ILE A 3 -8.71 6.67 5.90
CA ILE A 3 -8.61 6.01 7.20
C ILE A 3 -7.55 6.73 8.00
N LYS A 4 -7.95 7.30 9.13
CA LYS A 4 -7.04 8.08 9.99
C LYS A 4 -6.84 7.37 11.32
N ARG A 5 -5.59 7.21 11.72
CA ARG A 5 -5.19 6.76 13.06
C ARG A 5 -4.17 7.75 13.62
N ALA A 6 -3.87 7.63 14.91
CA ALA A 6 -2.86 8.49 15.52
C ALA A 6 -1.53 8.38 14.76
N HIS A 7 -1.05 9.53 14.25
CA HIS A 7 0.23 9.66 13.55
C HIS A 7 0.35 8.88 12.23
N ALA A 8 -0.79 8.41 11.67
CA ALA A 8 -0.80 7.72 10.40
C ALA A 8 -2.14 7.89 9.69
N CYS A 9 -2.14 7.87 8.38
CA CYS A 9 -3.37 7.87 7.59
C CYS A 9 -3.18 7.14 6.27
N ALA A 10 -4.30 6.71 5.70
CA ALA A 10 -4.31 6.09 4.38
C ALA A 10 -5.45 6.66 3.55
N TYR A 11 -5.22 6.74 2.25
CA TYR A 11 -6.22 7.19 1.28
C TYR A 11 -6.53 6.04 0.34
N LEU A 12 -7.82 5.75 0.16
CA LEU A 12 -8.29 4.66 -0.68
C LEU A 12 -9.41 5.15 -1.60
N THR A 13 -9.47 4.56 -2.78
CA THR A 13 -10.54 4.83 -3.75
C THR A 13 -11.29 3.53 -4.02
N LYS A 14 -12.61 3.55 -3.89
CA LYS A 14 -13.43 2.40 -4.23
C LYS A 14 -13.49 2.26 -5.75
N LEU A 15 -13.21 1.05 -6.24
CA LEU A 15 -13.18 0.77 -7.66
C LEU A 15 -14.57 0.48 -8.19
N LYS A 16 -14.82 0.87 -9.44
CA LYS A 16 -16.12 0.75 -10.09
C LYS A 16 -16.60 -0.70 -10.22
N TYR A 17 -15.67 -1.62 -10.40
CA TYR A 17 -15.97 -3.04 -10.64
C TYR A 17 -15.69 -3.92 -9.42
N GLY A 18 -15.61 -3.32 -8.25
CA GLY A 18 -15.34 -4.03 -7.01
C GLY A 18 -13.89 -3.90 -6.57
N GLY A 19 -13.69 -3.99 -5.27
CA GLY A 19 -12.38 -3.81 -4.68
C GLY A 19 -12.01 -2.36 -4.43
N TRP A 20 -10.76 -2.15 -4.02
CA TRP A 20 -10.25 -0.84 -3.62
C TRP A 20 -8.86 -0.59 -4.18
N SER A 21 -8.55 0.67 -4.40
CA SER A 21 -7.19 1.12 -4.70
C SER A 21 -6.63 1.81 -3.47
N LEU A 22 -5.51 1.33 -2.96
CA LEU A 22 -4.78 2.00 -1.88
C LEU A 22 -3.87 3.04 -2.51
N ASP A 23 -4.28 4.30 -2.42
CA ASP A 23 -3.62 5.39 -3.14
C ASP A 23 -2.39 5.90 -2.41
N SER A 24 -2.46 5.97 -1.08
CA SER A 24 -1.29 6.33 -0.28
C SER A 24 -1.44 5.88 1.16
N ILE A 25 -0.31 5.62 1.78
CA ILE A 25 -0.17 5.37 3.21
C ILE A 25 0.90 6.33 3.73
N ILE A 26 0.57 7.07 4.77
CA ILE A 26 1.46 8.07 5.34
C ILE A 26 1.60 7.80 6.83
N VAL A 27 2.84 7.62 7.28
CA VAL A 27 3.16 7.51 8.72
C VAL A 27 4.11 8.65 9.04
N GLU A 28 3.81 9.42 10.10
CA GLU A 28 4.68 10.49 10.54
C GLU A 28 6.10 9.95 10.80
N GLU A 29 7.11 10.69 10.37
CA GLU A 29 8.50 10.24 10.40
C GLU A 29 8.94 9.76 11.79
N SER A 30 8.56 10.50 12.82
CA SER A 30 8.89 10.16 14.21
C SER A 30 8.27 8.85 14.69
N TYR A 31 7.27 8.35 13.99
CA TYR A 31 6.52 7.15 14.36
C TYR A 31 6.73 5.98 13.41
N ARG A 32 7.64 6.11 12.46
CA ARG A 32 8.02 5.01 11.57
C ARG A 32 8.75 3.92 12.34
N ASN A 33 8.60 2.67 11.89
CA ASN A 33 9.20 1.48 12.53
C ASN A 33 8.66 1.18 13.94
N LYS A 34 7.48 1.72 14.28
CA LYS A 34 6.82 1.49 15.56
C LYS A 34 5.47 0.77 15.42
N GLY A 35 5.27 0.08 14.32
CA GLY A 35 4.04 -0.69 14.10
C GLY A 35 2.82 0.12 13.66
N LYS A 36 2.97 1.42 13.40
CA LYS A 36 1.83 2.26 12.96
C LYS A 36 1.30 1.86 11.60
N GLY A 37 2.19 1.57 10.66
CA GLY A 37 1.82 1.08 9.33
C GLY A 37 1.10 -0.25 9.42
N THR A 38 1.57 -1.16 10.27
CA THR A 38 0.94 -2.46 10.47
C THR A 38 -0.47 -2.31 11.05
N ALA A 39 -0.65 -1.46 12.05
CA ALA A 39 -1.97 -1.21 12.64
C ALA A 39 -2.93 -0.61 11.60
N LEU A 40 -2.42 0.31 10.77
CA LEU A 40 -3.20 0.93 9.71
C LEU A 40 -3.62 -0.10 8.65
N MET A 41 -2.71 -0.98 8.23
CA MET A 41 -3.02 -2.06 7.29
C MET A 41 -4.08 -3.01 7.84
N LYS A 42 -4.00 -3.38 9.10
CA LYS A 42 -5.03 -4.22 9.74
C LYS A 42 -6.39 -3.56 9.69
N THR A 43 -6.46 -2.25 9.90
CA THR A 43 -7.71 -1.48 9.80
C THR A 43 -8.23 -1.49 8.37
N ILE A 44 -7.36 -1.26 7.38
CA ILE A 44 -7.73 -1.30 5.95
C ILE A 44 -8.32 -2.67 5.60
N LEU A 45 -7.65 -3.75 5.99
CA LEU A 45 -8.10 -5.10 5.67
C LEU A 45 -9.42 -5.46 6.32
N SER A 46 -9.75 -4.85 7.46
CA SER A 46 -11.02 -5.08 8.13
C SER A 46 -12.18 -4.29 7.51
N LYS A 47 -11.89 -3.17 6.85
CA LYS A 47 -12.91 -2.26 6.31
C LYS A 47 -13.10 -2.35 4.81
N CYS A 48 -12.11 -2.81 4.09
CA CYS A 48 -12.12 -2.81 2.64
C CYS A 48 -12.23 -4.23 2.10
N GLU A 49 -13.15 -4.42 1.16
CA GLU A 49 -13.30 -5.71 0.48
C GLU A 49 -12.17 -5.91 -0.53
N LYS A 50 -11.83 -7.15 -0.74
CA LYS A 50 -10.84 -7.53 -1.77
C LYS A 50 -11.49 -7.53 -3.15
N PRO A 51 -10.74 -7.39 -4.24
CA PRO A 51 -9.28 -7.19 -4.26
C PRO A 51 -8.86 -5.77 -3.86
N ILE A 52 -7.65 -5.63 -3.33
CA ILE A 52 -7.05 -4.34 -3.01
C ILE A 52 -5.80 -4.18 -3.85
N TYR A 53 -5.75 -3.11 -4.64
CA TYR A 53 -4.64 -2.80 -5.54
C TYR A 53 -3.81 -1.68 -4.96
N LEU A 54 -2.50 -1.74 -5.14
CA LEU A 54 -1.61 -0.65 -4.76
C LEU A 54 -0.42 -0.56 -5.70
N LEU A 55 0.22 0.60 -5.68
CA LEU A 55 1.48 0.83 -6.37
C LEU A 55 2.53 1.15 -5.31
N ALA A 56 3.49 0.25 -5.14
CA ALA A 56 4.62 0.47 -4.24
C ALA A 56 5.68 1.27 -4.99
N THR A 57 5.93 2.50 -4.56
CA THR A 57 6.89 3.38 -5.21
C THR A 57 7.97 3.79 -4.24
N SER A 58 9.20 3.93 -4.76
CA SER A 58 10.32 4.47 -4.00
C SER A 58 10.38 5.98 -4.24
N GLU A 59 9.62 6.73 -3.46
CA GLU A 59 9.70 8.19 -3.48
C GLU A 59 10.65 8.68 -2.40
N LEU A 60 11.30 9.82 -2.64
CA LEU A 60 12.15 10.51 -1.67
C LEU A 60 13.30 9.66 -1.11
N GLY A 61 13.87 8.80 -1.95
CA GLY A 61 15.00 7.97 -1.54
C GLY A 61 14.66 6.78 -0.67
N GLY A 62 13.38 6.44 -0.55
CA GLY A 62 12.95 5.23 0.14
C GLY A 62 13.36 3.97 -0.59
N ASP A 63 13.38 2.85 0.12
CA ASP A 63 13.71 1.55 -0.43
C ASP A 63 12.44 0.84 -0.88
N ALA A 64 12.24 0.73 -2.19
CA ALA A 64 11.08 0.07 -2.76
C ALA A 64 10.99 -1.41 -2.36
N CYS A 65 12.12 -2.08 -2.19
CA CYS A 65 12.15 -3.47 -1.74
C CYS A 65 11.58 -3.64 -0.33
N ARG A 66 11.82 -2.68 0.55
CA ARG A 66 11.24 -2.69 1.90
C ARG A 66 9.73 -2.52 1.86
N LEU A 67 9.22 -1.67 0.98
CA LEU A 67 7.79 -1.48 0.81
C LEU A 67 7.13 -2.74 0.27
N VAL A 68 7.74 -3.38 -0.72
CA VAL A 68 7.24 -4.64 -1.27
C VAL A 68 7.18 -5.71 -0.17
N ASP A 69 8.26 -5.87 0.60
CA ASP A 69 8.30 -6.84 1.70
C ASP A 69 7.23 -6.54 2.75
N PHE A 70 7.03 -5.28 3.07
CA PHE A 70 5.99 -4.85 4.01
C PHE A 70 4.60 -5.28 3.54
N TYR A 71 4.26 -5.02 2.28
CA TYR A 71 2.96 -5.40 1.74
C TYR A 71 2.81 -6.91 1.57
N MET A 72 3.87 -7.62 1.22
CA MET A 72 3.83 -9.08 1.09
C MET A 72 3.49 -9.77 2.40
N ARG A 73 3.83 -9.19 3.54
CA ARG A 73 3.46 -9.72 4.86
C ARG A 73 1.95 -9.79 5.07
N PHE A 74 1.20 -8.97 4.35
CA PHE A 74 -0.27 -8.94 4.44
C PHE A 74 -0.94 -9.76 3.34
N GLY A 75 -0.17 -10.46 2.52
CA GLY A 75 -0.69 -11.30 1.47
C GLY A 75 -0.72 -10.67 0.08
N PHE A 76 -0.23 -9.45 -0.07
CA PHE A 76 -0.12 -8.82 -1.39
C PHE A 76 0.91 -9.55 -2.23
N VAL A 77 0.62 -9.68 -3.52
CA VAL A 77 1.51 -10.29 -4.49
C VAL A 77 1.85 -9.30 -5.59
N LEU A 78 3.03 -9.45 -6.17
CA LEU A 78 3.45 -8.62 -7.29
C LEU A 78 2.67 -9.02 -8.53
N GLU A 79 2.10 -8.02 -9.22
CA GLU A 79 1.58 -8.23 -10.56
C GLU A 79 2.71 -8.21 -11.57
N GLN A 80 2.57 -9.02 -12.62
CA GLN A 80 3.51 -9.01 -13.71
C GLN A 80 3.50 -7.64 -14.38
N GLN A 81 4.63 -6.94 -14.30
CA GLN A 81 4.77 -5.66 -14.99
C GLN A 81 4.93 -5.89 -16.48
N LYS A 82 4.25 -5.06 -17.28
CA LYS A 82 4.49 -5.04 -18.71
C LYS A 82 5.92 -4.58 -18.97
N LYS A 83 6.59 -5.22 -19.93
CA LYS A 83 8.00 -4.97 -20.28
C LYS A 83 8.33 -3.51 -20.60
N ASN A 84 7.34 -2.65 -20.75
CA ASN A 84 7.50 -1.25 -21.12
C ASN A 84 7.26 -0.28 -19.97
N SER A 85 7.34 -0.76 -18.73
CA SER A 85 7.27 0.11 -17.57
C SER A 85 8.48 1.04 -17.58
N ALA A 86 8.26 2.31 -17.88
CA ALA A 86 9.33 3.31 -17.97
C ALA A 86 9.89 3.71 -16.61
N VAL A 87 9.32 3.22 -15.51
CA VAL A 87 9.71 3.61 -14.16
C VAL A 87 10.18 2.35 -13.41
N PRO A 88 11.51 2.15 -13.29
CA PRO A 88 12.07 0.90 -12.77
C PRO A 88 11.85 0.66 -11.28
N PHE A 89 11.27 1.61 -10.55
CA PHE A 89 11.11 1.52 -9.09
C PHE A 89 9.65 1.43 -8.63
N ASN A 90 8.71 1.24 -9.57
CA ASN A 90 7.30 1.10 -9.25
C ASN A 90 6.87 -0.36 -9.37
N TYR A 91 6.25 -0.88 -8.32
CA TYR A 91 5.77 -2.26 -8.28
C TYR A 91 4.26 -2.26 -8.05
N ASN A 92 3.52 -2.80 -9.01
CA ASN A 92 2.08 -3.02 -8.85
C ASN A 92 1.86 -4.25 -7.98
N MET A 93 1.06 -4.11 -6.95
CA MET A 93 0.74 -5.20 -6.04
C MET A 93 -0.76 -5.32 -5.86
N VAL A 94 -1.22 -6.53 -5.58
CA VAL A 94 -2.63 -6.80 -5.37
C VAL A 94 -2.82 -7.83 -4.27
N LEU A 95 -3.86 -7.62 -3.47
CA LEU A 95 -4.36 -8.58 -2.49
C LEU A 95 -5.70 -9.13 -3.01
N TYR A 96 -5.71 -10.36 -3.41
CA TYR A 96 -6.91 -11.04 -3.91
C TYR A 96 -7.85 -11.48 -2.82
#